data_09c6163a18f409a3d7f01fa49b64ec25
#
_entry.id   09c6163a18f409a3d7f01fa49b64ec25
#
_cell.length_a   1.000
_cell.length_b   1.000
_cell.length_c   1.000
_cell.angle_alpha   90.00
_cell.angle_beta   90.00
_cell.angle_gamma   90.00
#
_symmetry.space_group_name_H-M   'P 1'
#
loop_
_entity.id
_entity.type
_entity.pdbx_description
1 polymer ?
#
loop_
_entity_poly.entity_id
_entity_poly.type
_entity_poly.pdbx_seq_one_letter_code
_entity_poly.pdbx_strand_id
1 'polypeptide(L)'
;MFDIELSNIARITERVMGHPKKTVDIDGWNEFNCPYCCEEEGVENDGKYNLCMNYREGWYHCWRCNTSGRISKVIRDYGGKAMLAEYYHEIESIRSSQEYQLYQENALVKNELIEVENAVRLPENFRLISSADRESYPAYKYLKERGLDYKLINEFGIGYVPWSDDYNMRCRVIIPSYDQYKNLNYYVARDYTNKQKRKVINPDVNKKNVIFNEGKVNWCENIYLVEGPMDAISVPNSIPLLGKALNEDFALYGAIIEKARANVVIMLDNDAIDDARKMYRFLNCGVLKDRIRIIECPDGYDPSLFYEKFGKEGILKLMRSARRLKEIELL
;
A
#
# COMPACT_ATOMS: atom_id res chain seq x y z
N MET A 1 6.94 17.22 24.66
CA MET A 1 7.69 15.96 24.37
C MET A 1 7.75 15.71 22.87
N PHE A 2 6.63 15.74 22.16
CA PHE A 2 6.54 15.56 20.70
C PHE A 2 7.43 16.52 19.88
N ASP A 3 7.50 17.80 20.23
CA ASP A 3 8.36 18.77 19.54
C ASP A 3 9.87 18.54 19.81
N ILE A 4 10.22 17.96 20.96
CA ILE A 4 11.62 17.56 21.25
C ILE A 4 12.02 16.38 20.36
N GLU A 5 11.13 15.42 20.18
CA GLU A 5 11.37 14.24 19.33
C GLU A 5 11.43 14.63 17.85
N LEU A 6 10.58 15.56 17.38
CA LEU A 6 10.69 16.12 16.04
C LEU A 6 12.03 16.89 15.86
N SER A 7 12.51 17.56 16.90
CA SER A 7 13.84 18.18 16.88
C SER A 7 14.98 17.16 16.75
N ASN A 8 14.80 15.93 17.28
CA ASN A 8 15.75 14.83 17.06
C ASN A 8 15.74 14.37 15.60
N ILE A 9 14.54 14.25 14.99
CA ILE A 9 14.40 13.95 13.56
C ILE A 9 15.08 15.02 12.71
N ALA A 10 14.89 16.29 13.04
CA ALA A 10 15.54 17.41 12.35
C ALA A 10 17.07 17.29 12.42
N ARG A 11 17.64 16.99 13.61
CA ARG A 11 19.10 16.79 13.78
C ARG A 11 19.63 15.61 12.97
N ILE A 12 18.90 14.50 12.91
CA ILE A 12 19.29 13.36 12.07
C ILE A 12 19.31 13.79 10.59
N THR A 13 18.29 14.53 10.17
CA THR A 13 18.17 15.02 8.79
C THR A 13 19.31 15.99 8.45
N GLU A 14 19.65 16.93 9.34
CA GLU A 14 20.77 17.85 9.14
C GLU A 14 22.12 17.14 9.03
N ARG A 15 22.32 16.04 9.75
CA ARG A 15 23.52 15.21 9.62
C ARG A 15 23.64 14.54 8.25
N VAL A 16 22.53 14.29 7.58
CA VAL A 16 22.48 13.66 6.24
C VAL A 16 22.53 14.71 5.13
N MET A 17 21.79 15.81 5.30
CA MET A 17 21.52 16.79 4.24
C MET A 17 22.40 18.05 4.33
N GLY A 18 23.09 18.24 5.46
CA GLY A 18 23.70 19.53 5.80
C GLY A 18 22.66 20.50 6.41
N HIS A 19 23.10 21.73 6.62
CA HIS A 19 22.23 22.75 7.24
C HIS A 19 21.16 23.23 6.28
N PRO A 20 19.92 23.50 6.80
CA PRO A 20 18.87 24.13 6.03
C PRO A 20 19.23 25.59 5.73
N LYS A 21 18.52 26.19 4.79
CA LYS A 21 18.71 27.60 4.39
C LYS A 21 18.47 28.61 5.53
N LYS A 22 17.58 28.25 6.45
CA LYS A 22 17.25 29.02 7.67
C LYS A 22 17.25 28.11 8.87
N THR A 23 17.09 28.68 10.07
CA THR A 23 16.86 27.89 11.29
C THR A 23 15.67 26.96 11.09
N VAL A 24 15.81 25.72 11.58
CA VAL A 24 14.75 24.70 11.48
C VAL A 24 13.44 25.22 12.09
N ASP A 25 12.37 25.07 11.34
CA ASP A 25 10.98 25.25 11.76
C ASP A 25 10.30 23.87 11.80
N ILE A 26 9.96 23.42 13.02
CA ILE A 26 9.37 22.08 13.23
C ILE A 26 7.95 21.98 12.61
N ASP A 27 7.19 23.08 12.59
CA ASP A 27 5.82 23.13 12.06
C ASP A 27 5.77 23.51 10.58
N GLY A 28 6.87 24.02 10.06
CA GLY A 28 6.97 24.55 8.69
C GLY A 28 7.74 23.66 7.73
N TRP A 29 7.89 24.16 6.51
CA TRP A 29 8.70 23.56 5.47
C TRP A 29 10.13 24.12 5.54
N ASN A 30 11.10 23.22 5.68
CA ASN A 30 12.52 23.53 5.79
C ASN A 30 13.19 23.30 4.43
N GLU A 31 13.98 24.30 3.96
CA GLU A 31 14.65 24.27 2.66
C GLU A 31 16.07 23.73 2.77
N PHE A 32 16.39 22.70 2.00
CA PHE A 32 17.70 22.04 1.91
C PHE A 32 18.24 22.04 0.48
N ASN A 33 19.56 21.87 0.34
CA ASN A 33 20.12 21.47 -0.94
C ASN A 33 19.66 20.05 -1.29
N CYS A 34 19.23 19.85 -2.52
CA CYS A 34 18.70 18.55 -2.93
C CYS A 34 19.87 17.61 -3.27
N PRO A 35 20.09 16.51 -2.54
CA PRO A 35 21.19 15.61 -2.83
C PRO A 35 21.02 14.90 -4.19
N TYR A 36 19.79 14.64 -4.61
CA TYR A 36 19.52 14.05 -5.93
C TYR A 36 19.90 15.00 -7.07
N CYS A 37 19.64 16.32 -6.92
CA CYS A 37 20.09 17.31 -7.91
C CYS A 37 21.63 17.46 -7.88
N CYS A 38 22.23 17.43 -6.69
CA CYS A 38 23.69 17.54 -6.55
C CYS A 38 24.40 16.34 -7.18
N GLU A 39 23.87 15.13 -7.02
CA GLU A 39 24.38 13.91 -7.65
C GLU A 39 24.30 13.98 -9.18
N GLU A 40 23.16 14.43 -9.71
CA GLU A 40 22.95 14.60 -11.17
C GLU A 40 23.91 15.64 -11.77
N GLU A 41 24.20 16.73 -11.05
CA GLU A 41 25.13 17.78 -11.49
C GLU A 41 26.60 17.47 -11.16
N GLY A 42 26.89 16.42 -10.38
CA GLY A 42 28.25 16.06 -9.96
C GLY A 42 28.88 17.09 -9.01
N VAL A 43 28.06 17.77 -8.17
CA VAL A 43 28.49 18.78 -7.20
C VAL A 43 28.13 18.34 -5.79
N GLU A 44 28.92 18.73 -4.79
CA GLU A 44 28.62 18.45 -3.39
C GLU A 44 27.43 19.28 -2.85
N ASN A 45 27.30 20.52 -3.36
CA ASN A 45 26.28 21.45 -2.93
C ASN A 45 25.98 22.45 -4.05
N ASP A 46 24.73 22.54 -4.48
CA ASP A 46 24.30 23.44 -5.55
C ASP A 46 23.90 24.83 -5.03
N GLY A 47 23.80 25.04 -3.73
CA GLY A 47 23.42 26.31 -3.09
C GLY A 47 22.00 26.80 -3.40
N LYS A 48 21.14 25.95 -4.02
CA LYS A 48 19.83 26.37 -4.53
C LYS A 48 18.68 26.10 -3.58
N TYR A 49 18.85 25.19 -2.62
CA TYR A 49 17.88 24.89 -1.55
C TYR A 49 16.47 24.56 -2.09
N ASN A 50 16.39 23.77 -3.15
CA ASN A 50 15.14 23.44 -3.83
C ASN A 50 14.35 22.28 -3.19
N LEU A 51 14.93 21.57 -2.21
CA LEU A 51 14.27 20.48 -1.52
C LEU A 51 13.62 21.02 -0.24
N CYS A 52 12.30 20.92 -0.16
CA CYS A 52 11.52 21.30 1.00
C CYS A 52 11.14 20.07 1.81
N MET A 53 11.25 20.16 3.14
CA MET A 53 11.00 19.07 4.07
C MET A 53 10.14 19.53 5.23
N ASN A 54 9.10 18.76 5.58
CA ASN A 54 8.25 19.00 6.73
C ASN A 54 8.37 17.82 7.70
N TYR A 55 8.86 18.10 8.92
CA TYR A 55 9.12 17.07 9.91
C TYR A 55 7.85 16.51 10.54
N ARG A 56 6.82 17.32 10.73
CA ARG A 56 5.54 16.92 11.31
C ARG A 56 4.77 15.98 10.40
N GLU A 57 4.80 16.26 9.09
CA GLU A 57 4.16 15.42 8.07
C GLU A 57 5.04 14.24 7.62
N GLY A 58 6.35 14.33 7.87
CA GLY A 58 7.34 13.32 7.50
C GLY A 58 7.61 13.23 5.99
N TRP A 59 7.38 14.32 5.24
CA TRP A 59 7.52 14.37 3.79
C TRP A 59 8.58 15.36 3.33
N TYR A 60 9.14 15.09 2.11
CA TYR A 60 9.95 16.04 1.37
C TYR A 60 9.50 16.12 -0.09
N HIS A 61 9.80 17.25 -0.72
CA HIS A 61 9.62 17.48 -2.15
C HIS A 61 10.72 18.41 -2.68
N CYS A 62 11.32 18.07 -3.83
CA CYS A 62 12.26 18.94 -4.53
C CYS A 62 11.57 19.60 -5.72
N TRP A 63 11.48 20.92 -5.72
CA TRP A 63 10.86 21.71 -6.78
C TRP A 63 11.63 21.73 -8.10
N ARG A 64 12.86 21.21 -8.11
CA ARG A 64 13.71 21.18 -9.30
C ARG A 64 13.66 19.84 -10.02
N CYS A 65 14.06 18.74 -9.36
CA CYS A 65 14.06 17.40 -9.95
C CYS A 65 12.73 16.65 -9.74
N ASN A 66 11.76 17.26 -9.07
CA ASN A 66 10.44 16.69 -8.75
C ASN A 66 10.48 15.40 -7.91
N THR A 67 11.65 15.08 -7.32
CA THR A 67 11.76 13.95 -6.40
C THR A 67 10.99 14.26 -5.12
N SER A 68 10.20 13.33 -4.65
CA SER A 68 9.40 13.47 -3.43
C SER A 68 9.29 12.14 -2.69
N GLY A 69 8.90 12.18 -1.43
CA GLY A 69 8.69 10.99 -0.63
C GLY A 69 8.80 11.24 0.87
N ARG A 70 8.86 10.16 1.64
CA ARG A 70 9.10 10.23 3.09
C ARG A 70 10.54 10.61 3.40
N ILE A 71 10.75 11.31 4.52
CA ILE A 71 12.08 11.71 5.00
C ILE A 71 13.01 10.49 5.14
N SER A 72 12.49 9.35 5.59
CA SER A 72 13.21 8.08 5.66
C SER A 72 13.91 7.66 4.36
N LYS A 73 13.32 8.02 3.19
CA LYS A 73 13.94 7.72 1.89
C LYS A 73 15.27 8.47 1.73
N VAL A 74 15.29 9.76 1.98
CA VAL A 74 16.54 10.57 1.89
C VAL A 74 17.59 10.06 2.87
N ILE A 75 17.15 9.76 4.11
CA ILE A 75 18.07 9.23 5.14
C ILE A 75 18.63 7.87 4.72
N ARG A 76 17.83 7.01 4.10
CA ARG A 76 18.30 5.72 3.57
C ARG A 76 19.31 5.91 2.44
N ASP A 77 18.98 6.79 1.48
CA ASP A 77 19.74 6.94 0.25
C ASP A 77 21.08 7.63 0.51
N TYR A 78 21.17 8.57 1.45
CA TYR A 78 22.36 9.39 1.72
C TYR A 78 22.93 9.26 3.14
N GLY A 79 22.16 8.82 4.13
CA GLY A 79 22.63 8.66 5.52
C GLY A 79 23.08 7.24 5.86
N GLY A 80 22.72 6.26 5.04
CA GLY A 80 23.06 4.88 5.26
C GLY A 80 22.28 4.18 6.38
N LYS A 81 22.59 2.90 6.61
CA LYS A 81 21.80 2.01 7.50
C LYS A 81 21.78 2.48 8.97
N ALA A 82 22.87 3.03 9.46
CA ALA A 82 22.97 3.45 10.87
C ALA A 82 22.06 4.65 11.15
N MET A 83 22.08 5.66 10.27
CA MET A 83 21.22 6.84 10.38
C MET A 83 19.74 6.49 10.20
N LEU A 84 19.45 5.57 9.31
CA LEU A 84 18.07 5.09 9.11
C LEU A 84 17.54 4.35 10.34
N ALA A 85 18.37 3.54 11.01
CA ALA A 85 17.99 2.88 12.26
C ALA A 85 17.74 3.89 13.40
N GLU A 86 18.60 4.91 13.53
CA GLU A 86 18.43 6.01 14.48
C GLU A 86 17.10 6.76 14.20
N TYR A 87 16.82 7.08 12.95
CA TYR A 87 15.58 7.72 12.54
C TYR A 87 14.33 6.91 12.93
N TYR A 88 14.32 5.60 12.67
CA TYR A 88 13.17 4.76 13.04
C TYR A 88 13.02 4.60 14.55
N HIS A 89 14.10 4.60 15.32
CA HIS A 89 14.03 4.61 16.78
C HIS A 89 13.33 5.88 17.29
N GLU A 90 13.67 7.05 16.74
CA GLU A 90 13.00 8.32 17.11
C GLU A 90 11.53 8.33 16.67
N ILE A 91 11.19 7.81 15.48
CA ILE A 91 9.80 7.67 15.02
C ILE A 91 8.99 6.76 15.95
N GLU A 92 9.57 5.69 16.45
CA GLU A 92 8.89 4.78 17.40
C GLU A 92 8.64 5.46 18.75
N SER A 93 9.59 6.25 19.23
CA SER A 93 9.44 7.10 20.42
C SER A 93 8.28 8.10 20.23
N ILE A 94 8.26 8.83 19.11
CA ILE A 94 7.19 9.77 18.78
C ILE A 94 5.81 9.09 18.81
N ARG A 95 5.67 7.94 18.15
CA ARG A 95 4.41 7.21 18.05
C ARG A 95 3.86 6.72 19.38
N SER A 96 4.74 6.44 20.33
CA SER A 96 4.36 6.01 21.67
C SER A 96 3.94 7.17 22.58
N SER A 97 4.16 8.41 22.18
CA SER A 97 3.83 9.59 22.98
C SER A 97 2.32 9.89 23.00
N GLN A 98 1.81 10.34 24.15
CA GLN A 98 0.39 10.74 24.27
C GLN A 98 0.06 11.94 23.37
N GLU A 99 0.99 12.85 23.16
CA GLU A 99 0.80 14.02 22.29
C GLU A 99 0.63 13.62 20.82
N TYR A 100 1.35 12.59 20.36
CA TYR A 100 1.16 12.06 19.01
C TYR A 100 -0.22 11.38 18.85
N GLN A 101 -0.69 10.66 19.86
CA GLN A 101 -2.02 10.05 19.84
C GLN A 101 -3.12 11.12 19.76
N LEU A 102 -3.04 12.18 20.58
CA LEU A 102 -3.93 13.34 20.50
C LEU A 102 -3.88 14.05 19.14
N TYR A 103 -2.69 14.20 18.57
CA TYR A 103 -2.52 14.76 17.22
C TYR A 103 -3.22 13.91 16.16
N GLN A 104 -3.08 12.58 16.24
CA GLN A 104 -3.76 11.65 15.33
C GLN A 104 -5.28 11.70 15.47
N GLU A 105 -5.80 11.75 16.68
CA GLU A 105 -7.25 11.90 16.95
C GLU A 105 -7.79 13.20 16.34
N ASN A 106 -7.10 14.31 16.53
CA ASN A 106 -7.49 15.61 15.94
C ASN A 106 -7.39 15.62 14.41
N ALA A 107 -6.36 14.95 13.84
CA ALA A 107 -6.22 14.79 12.40
C ALA A 107 -7.33 13.92 11.79
N LEU A 108 -7.75 12.87 12.51
CA LEU A 108 -8.88 12.02 12.12
C LEU A 108 -10.18 12.84 12.06
N VAL A 109 -10.49 13.63 13.08
CA VAL A 109 -11.68 14.51 13.09
C VAL A 109 -11.65 15.50 11.93
N LYS A 110 -10.48 16.08 11.60
CA LYS A 110 -10.34 17.01 10.48
C LYS A 110 -10.49 16.31 9.13
N ASN A 111 -9.99 15.08 9.00
CA ASN A 111 -10.14 14.27 7.79
C ASN A 111 -11.58 13.78 7.62
N GLU A 112 -12.29 13.41 8.68
CA GLU A 112 -13.71 13.04 8.63
C GLU A 112 -14.58 14.16 8.03
N LEU A 113 -14.26 15.43 8.30
CA LEU A 113 -14.99 16.59 7.73
C LEU A 113 -14.71 16.78 6.22
N ILE A 114 -13.53 16.40 5.74
CA ILE A 114 -13.14 16.47 4.32
C ILE A 114 -13.62 15.23 3.54
N GLU A 115 -13.67 14.05 4.19
CA GLU A 115 -14.10 12.79 3.58
C GLU A 115 -15.60 12.72 3.27
N VAL A 116 -16.43 13.50 3.97
CA VAL A 116 -17.89 13.55 3.70
C VAL A 116 -18.19 14.07 2.29
N GLU A 117 -17.35 14.95 1.71
CA GLU A 117 -17.53 15.46 0.36
C GLU A 117 -17.05 14.50 -0.75
N ASN A 118 -16.12 13.59 -0.46
CA ASN A 118 -15.50 12.68 -1.43
C ASN A 118 -15.71 11.18 -1.10
N ALA A 119 -16.75 10.83 -0.35
CA ALA A 119 -17.02 9.45 0.02
C ALA A 119 -17.20 8.56 -1.21
N VAL A 120 -16.41 7.48 -1.28
CA VAL A 120 -16.59 6.44 -2.28
C VAL A 120 -17.99 5.86 -2.16
N ARG A 121 -18.71 5.76 -3.27
CA ARG A 121 -20.03 5.15 -3.32
C ARG A 121 -20.02 3.94 -4.24
N LEU A 122 -20.74 2.91 -3.88
CA LEU A 122 -20.97 1.78 -4.78
C LEU A 122 -21.69 2.28 -6.03
N PRO A 123 -21.43 1.64 -7.19
CA PRO A 123 -22.11 1.99 -8.42
C PRO A 123 -23.62 1.91 -8.26
N GLU A 124 -24.33 2.78 -8.99
CA GLU A 124 -25.76 2.72 -9.08
C GLU A 124 -26.21 1.34 -9.59
N ASN A 125 -27.33 0.84 -9.08
CA ASN A 125 -27.84 -0.51 -9.34
C ASN A 125 -26.92 -1.67 -8.88
N PHE A 126 -25.98 -1.41 -7.98
CA PHE A 126 -25.25 -2.47 -7.31
C PHE A 126 -26.18 -3.40 -6.54
N ARG A 127 -25.99 -4.70 -6.71
CA ARG A 127 -26.73 -5.76 -5.99
C ARG A 127 -25.75 -6.84 -5.52
N LEU A 128 -25.98 -7.38 -4.34
CA LEU A 128 -25.23 -8.55 -3.88
C LEU A 128 -25.55 -9.78 -4.73
N ILE A 129 -24.54 -10.60 -5.00
CA ILE A 129 -24.73 -11.88 -5.68
C ILE A 129 -25.40 -12.86 -4.71
N SER A 130 -26.53 -13.42 -5.11
CA SER A 130 -27.32 -14.34 -4.29
C SER A 130 -27.85 -15.50 -5.13
N SER A 131 -27.91 -16.69 -4.53
CA SER A 131 -28.53 -17.87 -5.17
C SER A 131 -30.03 -17.70 -5.43
N ALA A 132 -30.69 -16.78 -4.71
CA ALA A 132 -32.09 -16.44 -4.91
C ALA A 132 -32.32 -15.48 -6.10
N ASP A 133 -31.28 -14.75 -6.52
CA ASP A 133 -31.34 -13.78 -7.60
C ASP A 133 -30.85 -14.40 -8.92
N ARG A 134 -31.82 -14.74 -9.81
CA ARG A 134 -31.49 -15.33 -11.11
C ARG A 134 -30.70 -14.39 -12.03
N GLU A 135 -30.86 -13.08 -11.90
CA GLU A 135 -30.10 -12.09 -12.67
C GLU A 135 -28.62 -12.07 -12.29
N SER A 136 -28.28 -12.48 -11.07
CA SER A 136 -26.90 -12.58 -10.60
C SER A 136 -26.12 -13.77 -11.21
N TYR A 137 -26.81 -14.73 -11.81
CA TYR A 137 -26.19 -15.99 -12.27
C TYR A 137 -25.02 -15.81 -13.25
N PRO A 138 -25.05 -14.91 -14.26
CA PRO A 138 -23.89 -14.69 -15.13
C PRO A 138 -22.65 -14.18 -14.37
N ALA A 139 -22.84 -13.27 -13.43
CA ALA A 139 -21.77 -12.75 -12.57
C ALA A 139 -21.25 -13.85 -11.63
N TYR A 140 -22.16 -14.62 -11.03
CA TYR A 140 -21.78 -15.77 -10.20
C TYR A 140 -20.99 -16.82 -11.01
N LYS A 141 -21.46 -17.17 -12.22
CA LYS A 141 -20.78 -18.13 -13.09
C LYS A 141 -19.36 -17.70 -13.37
N TYR A 142 -19.16 -16.43 -13.70
CA TYR A 142 -17.83 -15.85 -13.92
C TYR A 142 -16.91 -16.01 -12.70
N LEU A 143 -17.42 -15.76 -11.48
CA LEU A 143 -16.65 -15.91 -10.24
C LEU A 143 -16.40 -17.38 -9.90
N LYS A 144 -17.39 -18.25 -10.15
CA LYS A 144 -17.25 -19.69 -9.93
C LYS A 144 -16.20 -20.31 -10.85
N GLU A 145 -16.12 -19.88 -12.10
CA GLU A 145 -15.06 -20.29 -13.04
C GLU A 145 -13.67 -19.89 -12.54
N ARG A 146 -13.58 -18.87 -11.67
CA ARG A 146 -12.36 -18.44 -10.98
C ARG A 146 -12.17 -19.08 -9.59
N GLY A 147 -12.89 -20.15 -9.30
CA GLY A 147 -12.78 -20.90 -8.06
C GLY A 147 -13.49 -20.29 -6.85
N LEU A 148 -14.24 -19.18 -7.01
CA LEU A 148 -14.92 -18.53 -5.90
C LEU A 148 -16.31 -19.12 -5.70
N ASP A 149 -16.59 -19.62 -4.51
CA ASP A 149 -17.90 -20.10 -4.12
C ASP A 149 -18.76 -18.98 -3.47
N TYR A 150 -20.05 -19.28 -3.21
CA TYR A 150 -20.94 -18.33 -2.55
C TYR A 150 -20.45 -17.90 -1.17
N LYS A 151 -19.71 -18.73 -0.46
CA LYS A 151 -19.19 -18.39 0.86
C LYS A 151 -18.16 -17.27 0.76
N LEU A 152 -17.18 -17.39 -0.11
CA LEU A 152 -16.17 -16.35 -0.36
C LEU A 152 -16.82 -15.08 -0.95
N ILE A 153 -17.73 -15.22 -1.90
CA ILE A 153 -18.46 -14.11 -2.50
C ILE A 153 -19.18 -13.28 -1.42
N ASN A 154 -19.91 -13.95 -0.52
CA ASN A 154 -20.60 -13.26 0.58
C ASN A 154 -19.65 -12.71 1.63
N GLU A 155 -18.58 -13.42 1.95
CA GLU A 155 -17.57 -12.98 2.91
C GLU A 155 -16.93 -11.64 2.50
N PHE A 156 -16.69 -11.46 1.20
CA PHE A 156 -16.13 -10.22 0.66
C PHE A 156 -17.19 -9.21 0.21
N GLY A 157 -18.48 -9.50 0.38
CA GLY A 157 -19.58 -8.63 -0.03
C GLY A 157 -19.60 -8.36 -1.54
N ILE A 158 -19.17 -9.33 -2.34
CA ILE A 158 -19.06 -9.17 -3.78
C ILE A 158 -20.47 -9.11 -4.38
N GLY A 159 -20.68 -8.08 -5.18
CA GLY A 159 -21.93 -7.90 -5.90
C GLY A 159 -21.71 -7.72 -7.39
N TYR A 160 -22.76 -7.25 -8.06
CA TYR A 160 -22.73 -7.02 -9.49
C TYR A 160 -23.59 -5.82 -9.89
N VAL A 161 -23.35 -5.30 -11.08
CA VAL A 161 -24.17 -4.28 -11.73
C VAL A 161 -24.67 -4.89 -13.05
N PRO A 162 -25.92 -5.30 -13.14
CA PRO A 162 -26.46 -5.89 -14.37
C PRO A 162 -26.62 -4.84 -15.46
N TRP A 163 -27.11 -3.66 -15.08
CA TRP A 163 -27.40 -2.53 -15.94
C TRP A 163 -27.05 -1.20 -15.25
N SER A 164 -26.65 -0.20 -16.03
CA SER A 164 -26.37 1.16 -15.59
C SER A 164 -26.60 2.13 -16.74
N ASP A 165 -26.92 3.38 -16.44
CA ASP A 165 -26.94 4.47 -17.43
C ASP A 165 -25.54 4.72 -17.99
N ASP A 166 -24.50 4.64 -17.14
CA ASP A 166 -23.13 4.55 -17.60
C ASP A 166 -22.87 3.19 -18.27
N TYR A 167 -22.72 3.21 -19.58
CA TYR A 167 -22.44 2.01 -20.37
C TYR A 167 -21.21 1.25 -19.86
N ASN A 168 -20.18 1.96 -19.38
CA ASN A 168 -18.97 1.33 -18.89
C ASN A 168 -19.19 0.53 -17.60
N MET A 169 -20.21 0.85 -16.81
CA MET A 169 -20.53 0.17 -15.55
C MET A 169 -21.44 -1.04 -15.72
N ARG A 170 -21.99 -1.27 -16.93
CA ARG A 170 -22.85 -2.43 -17.20
C ARG A 170 -22.09 -3.74 -17.13
N CYS A 171 -22.77 -4.78 -16.66
CA CYS A 171 -22.26 -6.15 -16.62
C CYS A 171 -20.92 -6.27 -15.87
N ARG A 172 -20.85 -5.68 -14.68
CA ARG A 172 -19.64 -5.73 -13.85
C ARG A 172 -19.87 -6.46 -12.53
N VAL A 173 -18.89 -7.31 -12.18
CA VAL A 173 -18.71 -7.76 -10.81
C VAL A 173 -18.03 -6.62 -10.03
N ILE A 174 -18.57 -6.32 -8.86
CA ILE A 174 -18.05 -5.29 -7.97
C ILE A 174 -17.45 -5.97 -6.75
N ILE A 175 -16.17 -5.73 -6.53
CA ILE A 175 -15.43 -6.19 -5.35
C ILE A 175 -15.20 -4.97 -4.46
N PRO A 176 -16.00 -4.78 -3.41
CA PRO A 176 -15.88 -3.64 -2.52
C PRO A 176 -14.72 -3.81 -1.55
N SER A 177 -14.21 -2.69 -1.08
CA SER A 177 -13.21 -2.61 -0.02
C SER A 177 -13.67 -1.67 1.06
N TYR A 178 -13.43 -2.05 2.31
CA TYR A 178 -13.79 -1.29 3.48
C TYR A 178 -12.55 -1.05 4.35
N ASP A 179 -12.48 0.13 4.95
CA ASP A 179 -11.47 0.47 5.93
C ASP A 179 -11.67 -0.27 7.28
N GLN A 180 -10.81 0.01 8.25
CA GLN A 180 -10.92 -0.57 9.60
C GLN A 180 -12.19 -0.14 10.35
N TYR A 181 -12.85 0.95 9.95
CA TYR A 181 -14.09 1.48 10.51
C TYR A 181 -15.34 1.02 9.77
N LYS A 182 -15.17 0.17 8.72
CA LYS A 182 -16.21 -0.33 7.82
C LYS A 182 -16.79 0.71 6.85
N ASN A 183 -16.10 1.82 6.62
CA ASN A 183 -16.44 2.74 5.54
C ASN A 183 -15.95 2.19 4.21
N LEU A 184 -16.76 2.35 3.15
CA LEU A 184 -16.36 1.99 1.80
C LEU A 184 -15.22 2.93 1.35
N ASN A 185 -14.01 2.39 1.18
CA ASN A 185 -12.84 3.17 0.78
C ASN A 185 -12.40 2.94 -0.67
N TYR A 186 -12.85 1.84 -1.29
CA TYR A 186 -12.53 1.49 -2.67
C TYR A 186 -13.50 0.45 -3.24
N TYR A 187 -13.47 0.23 -4.52
CA TYR A 187 -14.02 -0.96 -5.18
C TYR A 187 -13.30 -1.25 -6.49
N VAL A 188 -13.39 -2.48 -6.96
CA VAL A 188 -12.98 -2.86 -8.30
C VAL A 188 -14.20 -3.36 -9.07
N ALA A 189 -14.49 -2.72 -10.20
CA ALA A 189 -15.58 -3.10 -11.10
C ALA A 189 -15.01 -3.85 -12.31
N ARG A 190 -15.18 -5.17 -12.36
CA ARG A 190 -14.61 -6.05 -13.38
C ARG A 190 -15.67 -6.57 -14.33
N ASP A 191 -15.45 -6.40 -15.63
CA ASP A 191 -16.32 -6.96 -16.66
C ASP A 191 -16.35 -8.49 -16.60
N TYR A 192 -17.56 -9.06 -16.43
CA TYR A 192 -17.75 -10.50 -16.42
C TYR A 192 -18.18 -11.08 -17.78
N THR A 193 -18.31 -10.25 -18.79
CA THR A 193 -18.73 -10.66 -20.14
C THR A 193 -17.58 -10.77 -21.13
N ASN A 194 -16.42 -10.19 -20.80
CA ASN A 194 -15.26 -9.98 -21.68
C ASN A 194 -15.57 -9.13 -22.94
N LYS A 195 -16.68 -8.38 -22.95
CA LYS A 195 -17.12 -7.56 -24.09
C LYS A 195 -16.79 -6.08 -23.93
N GLN A 196 -16.50 -5.64 -22.72
CA GLN A 196 -16.20 -4.23 -22.44
C GLN A 196 -14.77 -3.88 -22.84
N LYS A 197 -14.58 -2.70 -23.45
CA LYS A 197 -13.27 -2.18 -23.83
C LYS A 197 -12.35 -2.01 -22.59
N ARG A 198 -12.90 -1.52 -21.49
CA ARG A 198 -12.19 -1.43 -20.20
C ARG A 198 -12.55 -2.64 -19.36
N LYS A 199 -11.62 -3.57 -19.20
CA LYS A 199 -11.83 -4.77 -18.39
C LYS A 199 -12.06 -4.47 -16.91
N VAL A 200 -11.43 -3.41 -16.40
CA VAL A 200 -11.50 -2.99 -14.99
C VAL A 200 -11.76 -1.49 -14.92
N ILE A 201 -12.64 -1.09 -14.00
CA ILE A 201 -12.90 0.31 -13.63
C ILE A 201 -12.80 0.40 -12.11
N ASN A 202 -12.22 1.47 -11.63
CA ASN A 202 -12.06 1.78 -10.21
C ASN A 202 -12.65 3.17 -9.92
N PRO A 203 -13.00 3.47 -8.66
CA PRO A 203 -13.38 4.83 -8.27
C PRO A 203 -12.21 5.80 -8.47
N ASP A 204 -12.53 7.07 -8.67
CA ASP A 204 -11.55 8.14 -8.82
C ASP A 204 -11.06 8.60 -7.42
N VAL A 205 -10.20 7.77 -6.84
CA VAL A 205 -9.57 8.06 -5.54
C VAL A 205 -8.08 7.76 -5.60
N ASN A 206 -7.32 8.46 -4.75
CA ASN A 206 -5.89 8.22 -4.67
C ASN A 206 -5.61 6.86 -4.01
N LYS A 207 -5.21 5.88 -4.82
CA LYS A 207 -4.87 4.51 -4.38
C LYS A 207 -3.81 4.45 -3.28
N LYS A 208 -2.96 5.46 -3.19
CA LYS A 208 -1.92 5.54 -2.16
C LYS A 208 -2.50 5.63 -0.74
N ASN A 209 -3.72 6.17 -0.62
CA ASN A 209 -4.42 6.33 0.66
C ASN A 209 -5.31 5.13 1.00
N VAL A 210 -5.37 4.11 0.13
CA VAL A 210 -6.25 2.95 0.29
C VAL A 210 -5.47 1.76 0.84
N ILE A 211 -5.93 1.20 1.95
CA ILE A 211 -5.61 -0.16 2.39
C ILE A 211 -6.84 -1.01 2.13
N PHE A 212 -6.72 -1.92 1.16
CA PHE A 212 -7.86 -2.70 0.69
C PHE A 212 -8.31 -3.71 1.76
N ASN A 213 -9.58 -3.61 2.19
CA ASN A 213 -10.18 -4.47 3.22
C ASN A 213 -9.36 -4.54 4.53
N GLU A 214 -8.84 -3.39 4.98
CA GLU A 214 -7.99 -3.30 6.17
C GLU A 214 -8.62 -3.97 7.40
N GLY A 215 -9.94 -3.80 7.60
CA GLY A 215 -10.66 -4.41 8.72
C GLY A 215 -10.67 -5.94 8.73
N LYS A 216 -10.24 -6.60 7.64
CA LYS A 216 -10.10 -8.07 7.55
C LYS A 216 -8.67 -8.55 7.80
N VAL A 217 -7.69 -7.65 7.88
CA VAL A 217 -6.28 -7.99 8.02
C VAL A 217 -5.96 -8.37 9.45
N ASN A 218 -5.43 -9.57 9.65
CA ASN A 218 -4.84 -9.97 10.93
C ASN A 218 -3.34 -9.58 10.95
N TRP A 219 -3.04 -8.44 11.53
CA TRP A 219 -1.69 -7.89 11.62
C TRP A 219 -0.74 -8.70 12.52
N CYS A 220 -1.26 -9.66 13.31
CA CYS A 220 -0.46 -10.55 14.15
C CYS A 220 0.02 -11.81 13.43
N GLU A 221 -0.51 -12.10 12.24
CA GLU A 221 -0.12 -13.22 11.40
C GLU A 221 0.69 -12.77 10.18
N ASN A 222 1.22 -13.73 9.41
CA ASN A 222 1.88 -13.40 8.14
C ASN A 222 0.92 -12.69 7.20
N ILE A 223 1.35 -11.55 6.65
CA ILE A 223 0.60 -10.75 5.70
C ILE A 223 1.16 -11.02 4.32
N TYR A 224 0.29 -11.26 3.34
CA TYR A 224 0.68 -11.53 1.96
C TYR A 224 0.36 -10.32 1.08
N LEU A 225 1.38 -9.74 0.45
CA LEU A 225 1.23 -8.67 -0.52
C LEU A 225 1.05 -9.27 -1.91
N VAL A 226 -0.10 -8.99 -2.53
CA VAL A 226 -0.48 -9.50 -3.86
C VAL A 226 -0.77 -8.35 -4.81
N GLU A 227 -0.88 -8.58 -6.13
CA GLU A 227 -1.08 -7.48 -7.07
C GLU A 227 -2.50 -6.92 -7.03
N GLY A 228 -3.49 -7.78 -7.10
CA GLY A 228 -4.87 -7.39 -7.31
C GLY A 228 -5.89 -7.94 -6.32
N PRO A 229 -7.11 -7.39 -6.30
CA PRO A 229 -8.17 -7.84 -5.40
C PRO A 229 -8.62 -9.30 -5.62
N MET A 230 -8.51 -9.84 -6.86
CA MET A 230 -8.81 -11.26 -7.11
C MET A 230 -7.83 -12.17 -6.39
N ASP A 231 -6.55 -11.81 -6.40
CA ASP A 231 -5.52 -12.54 -5.67
C ASP A 231 -5.76 -12.46 -4.17
N ALA A 232 -6.15 -11.26 -3.68
CA ALA A 232 -6.45 -11.05 -2.26
C ALA A 232 -7.65 -11.86 -1.76
N ILE A 233 -8.62 -12.16 -2.61
CA ILE A 233 -9.74 -13.06 -2.25
C ILE A 233 -9.25 -14.52 -2.17
N SER A 234 -8.29 -14.88 -3.01
CA SER A 234 -7.76 -16.23 -3.15
C SER A 234 -6.71 -16.60 -2.10
N VAL A 235 -5.97 -15.60 -1.59
CA VAL A 235 -4.88 -15.78 -0.62
C VAL A 235 -5.32 -15.29 0.76
N PRO A 236 -5.41 -16.16 1.77
CA PRO A 236 -5.77 -15.76 3.13
C PRO A 236 -4.83 -14.69 3.70
N ASN A 237 -5.38 -13.73 4.44
CA ASN A 237 -4.65 -12.64 5.09
C ASN A 237 -3.76 -11.84 4.15
N SER A 238 -4.25 -11.53 2.96
CA SER A 238 -3.52 -10.78 1.96
C SER A 238 -4.07 -9.38 1.73
N ILE A 239 -3.21 -8.50 1.24
CA ILE A 239 -3.52 -7.12 0.91
C ILE A 239 -3.05 -6.87 -0.52
N PRO A 240 -3.93 -6.44 -1.44
CA PRO A 240 -3.53 -6.12 -2.80
C PRO A 240 -2.86 -4.75 -2.85
N LEU A 241 -1.82 -4.64 -3.65
CA LEU A 241 -1.10 -3.39 -3.89
C LEU A 241 -1.90 -2.40 -4.75
N LEU A 242 -2.96 -2.86 -5.40
CA LEU A 242 -3.72 -2.11 -6.40
C LEU A 242 -2.85 -1.57 -7.56
N GLY A 243 -1.72 -2.24 -7.78
CA GLY A 243 -0.68 -1.92 -8.76
C GLY A 243 0.55 -2.81 -8.54
N LYS A 244 1.69 -2.49 -9.16
CA LYS A 244 2.92 -3.32 -9.11
C LYS A 244 3.95 -2.86 -8.06
N ALA A 245 3.75 -1.72 -7.41
CA ALA A 245 4.74 -1.14 -6.51
C ALA A 245 4.13 -0.67 -5.19
N LEU A 246 4.93 -0.77 -4.14
CA LEU A 246 4.69 -0.18 -2.84
C LEU A 246 5.79 0.82 -2.56
N ASN A 247 5.43 2.06 -2.26
CA ASN A 247 6.35 3.14 -1.90
C ASN A 247 6.06 3.66 -0.50
N GLU A 248 6.97 4.44 0.05
CA GLU A 248 6.85 4.99 1.41
C GLU A 248 5.67 5.96 1.59
N ASP A 249 5.17 6.54 0.49
CA ASP A 249 4.02 7.43 0.47
C ASP A 249 2.66 6.71 0.43
N PHE A 250 2.66 5.38 0.46
CA PHE A 250 1.43 4.59 0.55
C PHE A 250 1.00 4.40 2.01
N ALA A 251 -0.30 4.58 2.30
CA ALA A 251 -0.87 4.27 3.60
C ALA A 251 -0.56 2.82 4.03
N LEU A 252 -0.58 1.88 3.08
CA LEU A 252 -0.24 0.49 3.31
C LEU A 252 1.19 0.32 3.85
N TYR A 253 2.17 1.07 3.33
CA TYR A 253 3.54 1.02 3.85
C TYR A 253 3.59 1.43 5.32
N GLY A 254 2.97 2.57 5.66
CA GLY A 254 2.88 3.04 7.05
C GLY A 254 2.23 2.00 7.96
N ALA A 255 1.10 1.43 7.54
CA ALA A 255 0.38 0.40 8.29
C ALA A 255 1.21 -0.88 8.50
N ILE A 256 1.97 -1.32 7.50
CA ILE A 256 2.87 -2.47 7.63
C ILE A 256 3.95 -2.19 8.70
N ILE A 257 4.60 -1.04 8.65
CA ILE A 257 5.63 -0.65 9.63
C ILE A 257 5.05 -0.58 11.04
N GLU A 258 3.86 -0.02 11.18
CA GLU A 258 3.23 0.21 12.47
C GLU A 258 2.59 -1.04 13.07
N LYS A 259 1.84 -1.80 12.25
CA LYS A 259 0.91 -2.83 12.73
C LYS A 259 1.43 -4.26 12.56
N ALA A 260 2.25 -4.56 11.54
CA ALA A 260 2.67 -5.94 11.27
C ALA A 260 3.53 -6.52 12.41
N ARG A 261 3.14 -7.67 12.94
CA ARG A 261 3.84 -8.37 14.04
C ARG A 261 4.52 -9.66 13.58
N ALA A 262 4.09 -10.24 12.46
CA ALA A 262 4.70 -11.43 11.85
C ALA A 262 5.44 -11.09 10.54
N ASN A 263 5.68 -12.05 9.67
CA ASN A 263 6.37 -11.79 8.41
C ASN A 263 5.45 -11.07 7.41
N VAL A 264 6.06 -10.25 6.55
CA VAL A 264 5.44 -9.71 5.34
C VAL A 264 5.95 -10.52 4.15
N VAL A 265 5.04 -11.11 3.42
CA VAL A 265 5.33 -12.06 2.33
C VAL A 265 4.92 -11.43 1.01
N ILE A 266 5.85 -11.26 0.11
CA ILE A 266 5.61 -10.74 -1.24
C ILE A 266 5.24 -11.92 -2.13
N MET A 267 4.04 -11.88 -2.74
CA MET A 267 3.50 -12.94 -3.60
C MET A 267 2.85 -12.28 -4.82
N LEU A 268 3.69 -11.81 -5.73
CA LEU A 268 3.27 -11.17 -6.98
C LEU A 268 3.13 -12.20 -8.09
N ASP A 269 2.60 -11.74 -9.23
CA ASP A 269 2.49 -12.54 -10.44
C ASP A 269 3.87 -12.99 -10.92
N ASN A 270 3.95 -14.12 -11.62
CA ASN A 270 5.24 -14.70 -12.04
C ASN A 270 6.04 -13.76 -12.96
N ASP A 271 5.37 -12.92 -13.74
CA ASP A 271 6.03 -11.93 -14.61
C ASP A 271 6.56 -10.69 -13.86
N ALA A 272 6.22 -10.54 -12.58
CA ALA A 272 6.62 -9.43 -11.72
C ALA A 272 7.73 -9.78 -10.70
N ILE A 273 8.53 -10.83 -10.97
CA ILE A 273 9.57 -11.30 -10.04
C ILE A 273 10.62 -10.23 -9.72
N ASP A 274 11.00 -9.41 -10.72
CA ASP A 274 11.96 -8.33 -10.51
C ASP A 274 11.39 -7.20 -9.65
N ASP A 275 10.09 -6.91 -9.78
CA ASP A 275 9.40 -5.95 -8.92
C ASP A 275 9.25 -6.51 -7.50
N ALA A 276 9.01 -7.82 -7.36
CA ALA A 276 9.00 -8.49 -6.07
C ALA A 276 10.39 -8.43 -5.37
N ARG A 277 11.49 -8.61 -6.12
CA ARG A 277 12.85 -8.48 -5.59
C ARG A 277 13.19 -7.04 -5.19
N LYS A 278 12.78 -6.04 -5.98
CA LYS A 278 12.92 -4.61 -5.63
C LYS A 278 12.14 -4.29 -4.35
N MET A 279 10.90 -4.76 -4.26
CA MET A 279 10.07 -4.58 -3.07
C MET A 279 10.66 -5.29 -1.85
N TYR A 280 11.22 -6.50 -2.00
CA TYR A 280 11.91 -7.21 -0.93
C TYR A 280 13.06 -6.36 -0.37
N ARG A 281 13.94 -5.82 -1.25
CA ARG A 281 15.06 -4.96 -0.83
C ARG A 281 14.56 -3.70 -0.12
N PHE A 282 13.50 -3.10 -0.66
CA PHE A 282 12.89 -1.91 -0.11
C PHE A 282 12.30 -2.14 1.29
N LEU A 283 11.56 -3.24 1.50
CA LEU A 283 10.92 -3.54 2.78
C LEU A 283 11.87 -4.16 3.81
N ASN A 284 12.93 -4.87 3.38
CA ASN A 284 13.83 -5.60 4.29
C ASN A 284 14.81 -4.68 5.03
N CYS A 285 14.31 -3.65 5.67
CA CYS A 285 15.09 -2.68 6.45
C CYS A 285 14.35 -2.29 7.73
N GLY A 286 15.04 -1.60 8.63
CA GLY A 286 14.46 -1.11 9.89
C GLY A 286 13.75 -2.21 10.67
N VAL A 287 12.53 -1.94 11.13
CA VAL A 287 11.70 -2.86 11.93
C VAL A 287 11.28 -4.12 11.19
N LEU A 288 11.34 -4.12 9.86
CA LEU A 288 10.99 -5.27 9.02
C LEU A 288 12.22 -6.11 8.63
N LYS A 289 13.42 -5.70 9.04
CA LYS A 289 14.63 -6.45 8.74
C LYS A 289 14.48 -7.91 9.16
N ASP A 290 14.85 -8.83 8.25
CA ASP A 290 14.75 -10.28 8.44
C ASP A 290 13.32 -10.84 8.55
N ARG A 291 12.28 -10.00 8.39
CA ARG A 291 10.87 -10.39 8.43
C ARG A 291 10.20 -10.44 7.06
N ILE A 292 10.92 -10.06 6.02
CA ILE A 292 10.39 -10.13 4.65
C ILE A 292 10.63 -11.52 4.07
N ARG A 293 9.63 -12.01 3.35
CA ARG A 293 9.66 -13.30 2.62
C ARG A 293 9.15 -13.06 1.20
N ILE A 294 9.45 -13.99 0.33
CA ILE A 294 8.95 -14.02 -1.05
C ILE A 294 8.38 -15.38 -1.37
N ILE A 295 7.33 -15.39 -2.16
CA ILE A 295 6.80 -16.59 -2.83
C ILE A 295 6.86 -16.30 -4.32
N GLU A 296 7.48 -17.20 -5.06
CA GLU A 296 7.46 -17.19 -6.51
C GLU A 296 6.31 -18.08 -6.97
N CYS A 297 5.34 -17.49 -7.66
CA CYS A 297 4.28 -18.27 -8.28
C CYS A 297 4.87 -19.15 -9.38
N PRO A 298 4.39 -20.41 -9.54
CA PRO A 298 4.82 -21.26 -10.64
C PRO A 298 4.57 -20.62 -12.01
N ASP A 299 5.38 -20.98 -12.99
CA ASP A 299 5.30 -20.43 -14.35
C ASP A 299 3.88 -20.51 -14.93
N GLY A 300 3.41 -19.36 -15.43
CA GLY A 300 2.09 -19.22 -16.02
C GLY A 300 0.95 -19.05 -15.02
N TYR A 301 1.24 -18.87 -13.73
CA TYR A 301 0.24 -18.63 -12.70
C TYR A 301 0.44 -17.30 -11.99
N ASP A 302 -0.65 -16.57 -11.78
CA ASP A 302 -0.84 -15.63 -10.69
C ASP A 302 -1.48 -16.34 -9.48
N PRO A 303 -1.56 -15.73 -8.30
CA PRO A 303 -2.19 -16.36 -7.13
C PRO A 303 -3.64 -16.77 -7.37
N SER A 304 -4.44 -15.98 -8.10
CA SER A 304 -5.84 -16.28 -8.36
C SER A 304 -6.03 -17.42 -9.35
N LEU A 305 -5.22 -17.51 -10.41
CA LEU A 305 -5.21 -18.66 -11.34
C LEU A 305 -4.73 -19.93 -10.66
N PHE A 306 -3.75 -19.81 -9.77
CA PHE A 306 -3.28 -20.96 -8.99
C PHE A 306 -4.38 -21.47 -8.06
N TYR A 307 -5.12 -20.58 -7.40
CA TYR A 307 -6.27 -20.92 -6.59
C TYR A 307 -7.39 -21.56 -7.42
N GLU A 308 -7.70 -21.01 -8.60
CA GLU A 308 -8.70 -21.54 -9.53
C GLU A 308 -8.42 -23.03 -9.87
N LYS A 309 -7.15 -23.36 -10.11
CA LYS A 309 -6.73 -24.70 -10.53
C LYS A 309 -6.56 -25.69 -9.38
N PHE A 310 -5.99 -25.25 -8.27
CA PHE A 310 -5.56 -26.13 -7.17
C PHE A 310 -6.35 -25.95 -5.88
N GLY A 311 -7.27 -24.99 -5.86
CA GLY A 311 -8.15 -24.70 -4.73
C GLY A 311 -7.42 -24.21 -3.49
N LYS A 312 -8.16 -24.17 -2.39
CA LYS A 312 -7.65 -23.68 -1.08
C LYS A 312 -6.43 -24.46 -0.58
N GLU A 313 -6.41 -25.77 -0.72
CA GLU A 313 -5.29 -26.59 -0.26
C GLU A 313 -4.02 -26.30 -1.05
N GLY A 314 -4.15 -26.10 -2.38
CA GLY A 314 -3.05 -25.71 -3.24
C GLY A 314 -2.43 -24.40 -2.82
N ILE A 315 -3.24 -23.36 -2.61
CA ILE A 315 -2.75 -22.04 -2.20
C ILE A 315 -2.08 -22.11 -0.81
N LEU A 316 -2.65 -22.84 0.15
CA LEU A 316 -2.05 -23.03 1.46
C LEU A 316 -0.70 -23.76 1.40
N LYS A 317 -0.55 -24.70 0.46
CA LYS A 317 0.74 -25.36 0.21
C LYS A 317 1.75 -24.38 -0.40
N LEU A 318 1.32 -23.56 -1.35
CA LEU A 318 2.16 -22.53 -1.96
C LEU A 318 2.61 -21.49 -0.92
N MET A 319 1.72 -21.06 -0.03
CA MET A 319 2.05 -20.13 1.06
C MET A 319 3.16 -20.64 1.99
N ARG A 320 3.27 -21.95 2.17
CA ARG A 320 4.35 -22.57 2.97
C ARG A 320 5.71 -22.52 2.29
N SER A 321 5.80 -22.23 1.01
CA SER A 321 7.07 -22.08 0.28
C SER A 321 7.74 -20.70 0.50
N ALA A 322 7.15 -19.83 1.30
CA ALA A 322 7.69 -18.51 1.60
C ALA A 322 9.12 -18.59 2.13
N ARG A 323 10.05 -17.91 1.46
CA ARG A 323 11.48 -17.97 1.77
C ARG A 323 12.12 -16.58 1.82
N ARG A 324 13.28 -16.47 2.44
CA ARG A 324 14.14 -15.30 2.29
C ARG A 324 14.85 -15.35 0.94
N LEU A 325 15.12 -14.17 0.34
CA LEU A 325 16.05 -14.10 -0.77
C LEU A 325 17.49 -14.35 -0.26
N LYS A 326 18.27 -15.08 -1.04
CA LYS A 326 19.70 -15.26 -0.80
C LYS A 326 20.45 -14.00 -1.23
N GLU A 327 21.64 -13.78 -0.68
CA GLU A 327 22.45 -12.59 -1.02
C GLU A 327 22.72 -12.48 -2.53
N ILE A 328 22.98 -13.60 -3.21
CA ILE A 328 23.21 -13.62 -4.65
C ILE A 328 21.97 -13.24 -5.48
N GLU A 329 20.76 -13.37 -4.94
CA GLU A 329 19.51 -12.98 -5.59
C GLU A 329 19.18 -11.49 -5.35
N LEU A 330 19.98 -10.83 -4.52
CA LEU A 330 19.85 -9.42 -4.19
C LEU A 330 20.79 -8.53 -5.02
N LEU A 331 21.72 -9.11 -5.75
CA LEU A 331 22.61 -8.43 -6.70
C LEU A 331 21.90 -8.22 -8.03
#